data_492f2f00c0c030df2daac4ce92c016ce
#
_entry.id   492f2f00c0c030df2daac4ce92c016ce
#
_cell.length_a   1.000
_cell.length_b   1.000
_cell.length_c   1.000
_cell.angle_alpha   90.00
_cell.angle_beta   90.00
_cell.angle_gamma   90.00
#
_symmetry.space_group_name_H-M   'P 1'
#
loop_
_entity.id
_entity.type
_entity.pdbx_description
1 polymer ?
#
loop_
_entity_poly.entity_id
_entity_poly.type
_entity_poly.pdbx_seq_one_letter_code
_entity_poly.pdbx_strand_id
1 'polypeptide(L)'
;MHGLYSLPITLGGEYVDPDNTTRTLVSPPVKDIHDLSVLDLDNVNMEKDTAARNAFDALCYMREEIGEEVNCTMNFTAPFTVASGIVGVEMFLIMLVREPEIASKIMDFVLEAQFKLAEYFLKDGFSVGTSDPIASNSVISPRQYRQFAMPYEIAFAKRISAYTGKPLGIHICGQTRKILKDVADAGFVSFSMDNMVDLAEAKELVGDRMYLLGNVDPVGVMYQKTPEEVSEAVKNCYHKAWDSPMGFAIHNGCDLPAGVPKENILAYMETAKICATDMAKAEPEHIWDY
;
A
#
# COMPACT_ATOMS: atom_id res chain seq x y z
N MET A 1 -2.84 7.26 -2.87
CA MET A 1 -2.04 6.98 -1.65
C MET A 1 -1.78 8.28 -0.91
N HIS A 2 -2.29 8.42 0.30
CA HIS A 2 -2.00 9.58 1.16
C HIS A 2 -0.70 9.33 1.95
N GLY A 3 0.09 10.38 2.13
CA GLY A 3 1.32 10.33 2.93
C GLY A 3 2.61 10.21 2.11
N LEU A 4 2.59 9.57 0.94
CA LEU A 4 3.80 9.49 0.11
C LEU A 4 4.31 10.88 -0.32
N TYR A 5 3.37 11.79 -0.65
CA TYR A 5 3.69 13.16 -1.06
C TYR A 5 3.14 14.22 -0.11
N SER A 6 2.01 13.95 0.56
CA SER A 6 1.31 14.98 1.32
C SER A 6 2.11 15.45 2.53
N LEU A 7 2.57 14.54 3.39
CA LEU A 7 3.34 14.94 4.57
C LEU A 7 4.66 15.64 4.21
N PRO A 8 5.49 15.15 3.26
CA PRO A 8 6.66 15.90 2.80
C PRO A 8 6.31 17.30 2.26
N ILE A 9 5.22 17.47 1.50
CA ILE A 9 4.77 18.79 1.00
C ILE A 9 4.36 19.70 2.17
N THR A 10 3.58 19.18 3.11
CA THR A 10 3.13 19.92 4.30
C THR A 10 4.32 20.43 5.13
N LEU A 11 5.42 19.70 5.13
CA LEU A 11 6.67 20.08 5.79
C LEU A 11 7.58 20.99 4.94
N GLY A 12 7.12 21.44 3.76
CA GLY A 12 7.84 22.37 2.90
C GLY A 12 8.69 21.70 1.81
N GLY A 13 8.48 20.44 1.52
CA GLY A 13 9.05 19.75 0.36
C GLY A 13 8.43 20.23 -0.96
N GLU A 14 9.21 20.22 -2.02
CA GLU A 14 8.78 20.65 -3.35
C GLU A 14 8.68 19.47 -4.31
N TYR A 15 7.55 19.40 -5.00
CA TYR A 15 7.25 18.37 -5.99
C TYR A 15 6.78 19.00 -7.29
N VAL A 16 7.01 18.30 -8.39
CA VAL A 16 6.45 18.61 -9.71
C VAL A 16 5.55 17.48 -10.15
N ASP A 17 4.51 17.84 -10.88
CA ASP A 17 3.59 16.91 -11.56
C ASP A 17 3.90 16.94 -13.05
N PRO A 18 4.82 16.08 -13.56
CA PRO A 18 5.07 16.00 -14.98
C PRO A 18 3.87 15.42 -15.72
N ASP A 19 3.62 15.87 -16.95
CA ASP A 19 2.56 15.33 -17.79
C ASP A 19 2.72 13.80 -17.95
N ASN A 20 1.65 13.07 -17.65
CA ASN A 20 1.55 11.59 -17.81
C ASN A 20 2.57 10.75 -17.02
N THR A 21 3.19 11.29 -15.99
CA THR A 21 4.09 10.52 -15.12
C THR A 21 3.77 10.68 -13.64
N THR A 22 4.47 9.94 -12.80
CA THR A 22 4.32 10.04 -11.34
C THR A 22 4.91 11.34 -10.82
N ARG A 23 4.23 11.97 -9.85
CA ARG A 23 4.74 13.12 -9.12
C ARG A 23 6.18 12.88 -8.64
N THR A 24 7.06 13.85 -8.89
CA THR A 24 8.50 13.72 -8.62
C THR A 24 8.95 14.72 -7.55
N LEU A 25 9.69 14.24 -6.55
CA LEU A 25 10.33 15.07 -5.53
C LEU A 25 11.45 15.87 -6.17
N VAL A 26 11.37 17.20 -6.07
CA VAL A 26 12.40 18.15 -6.52
C VAL A 26 13.31 18.53 -5.36
N SER A 27 12.71 18.77 -4.20
CA SER A 27 13.44 19.22 -3.02
C SER A 27 12.79 18.66 -1.74
N PRO A 28 13.51 17.84 -0.97
CA PRO A 28 12.99 17.30 0.28
C PRO A 28 12.83 18.38 1.34
N PRO A 29 11.90 18.23 2.32
CA PRO A 29 11.75 19.19 3.41
C PRO A 29 12.99 19.26 4.32
N VAL A 30 13.63 18.15 4.63
CA VAL A 30 14.89 18.11 5.39
C VAL A 30 16.05 18.32 4.41
N LYS A 31 16.73 19.46 4.51
CA LYS A 31 17.88 19.83 3.67
C LYS A 31 19.21 19.40 4.29
N ASP A 32 19.30 19.44 5.62
CA ASP A 32 20.42 18.95 6.42
C ASP A 32 19.91 17.89 7.39
N ILE A 33 20.44 16.68 7.29
CA ILE A 33 20.04 15.56 8.13
C ILE A 33 20.34 15.76 9.62
N HIS A 34 21.22 16.72 9.96
CA HIS A 34 21.54 17.08 11.35
C HIS A 34 20.65 18.23 11.87
N ASP A 35 19.83 18.85 11.02
CA ASP A 35 18.80 19.82 11.41
C ASP A 35 17.39 19.27 11.09
N LEU A 36 16.77 18.68 12.11
CA LEU A 36 15.43 18.13 12.02
C LEU A 36 14.35 19.10 12.53
N SER A 37 14.63 20.39 12.66
CA SER A 37 13.70 21.40 13.20
C SER A 37 12.40 21.55 12.42
N VAL A 38 12.40 21.16 11.13
CA VAL A 38 11.20 21.15 10.29
C VAL A 38 10.20 20.06 10.68
N LEU A 39 10.67 19.01 11.40
CA LEU A 39 9.86 17.89 11.86
C LEU A 39 9.08 18.26 13.13
N ASP A 40 8.02 19.04 12.95
CA ASP A 40 7.16 19.54 14.03
C ASP A 40 5.74 18.98 13.87
N LEU A 41 5.28 18.21 14.86
CA LEU A 41 3.93 17.62 14.88
C LEU A 41 2.81 18.66 14.93
N ASP A 42 3.07 19.87 15.40
CA ASP A 42 2.07 20.94 15.41
C ASP A 42 1.75 21.43 13.99
N ASN A 43 2.67 21.19 13.04
CA ASN A 43 2.44 21.46 11.62
C ASN A 43 1.64 20.34 10.92
N VAL A 44 1.45 19.18 11.56
CA VAL A 44 0.74 18.03 11.00
C VAL A 44 -0.73 18.08 11.43
N ASN A 45 -1.59 18.63 10.59
CA ASN A 45 -3.03 18.73 10.83
C ASN A 45 -3.79 18.92 9.52
N MET A 46 -5.11 18.70 9.54
CA MET A 46 -5.99 18.80 8.36
C MET A 46 -6.09 20.21 7.76
N GLU A 47 -5.75 21.26 8.51
CA GLU A 47 -5.75 22.64 7.99
C GLU A 47 -4.56 22.90 7.10
N LYS A 48 -3.39 22.34 7.45
CA LYS A 48 -2.13 22.51 6.73
C LYS A 48 -1.94 21.45 5.64
N ASP A 49 -2.36 20.20 5.88
CA ASP A 49 -2.29 19.13 4.89
C ASP A 49 -3.51 19.18 3.96
N THR A 50 -3.39 20.00 2.91
CA THR A 50 -4.45 20.17 1.91
C THR A 50 -4.76 18.85 1.19
N ALA A 51 -3.78 17.96 0.99
CA ALA A 51 -4.01 16.68 0.33
C ALA A 51 -4.81 15.73 1.22
N ALA A 52 -4.54 15.70 2.53
CA ALA A 52 -5.33 14.94 3.49
C ALA A 52 -6.78 15.45 3.55
N ARG A 53 -6.97 16.76 3.60
CA ARG A 53 -8.32 17.36 3.60
C ARG A 53 -9.09 17.03 2.32
N ASN A 54 -8.49 17.22 1.15
CA ASN A 54 -9.14 16.90 -0.12
C ASN A 54 -9.51 15.41 -0.22
N ALA A 55 -8.65 14.52 0.29
CA ALA A 55 -8.95 13.09 0.34
C ALA A 55 -10.10 12.78 1.30
N PHE A 56 -10.15 13.45 2.45
CA PHE A 56 -11.25 13.32 3.41
C PHE A 56 -12.58 13.78 2.80
N ASP A 57 -12.61 14.96 2.17
CA ASP A 57 -13.81 15.51 1.52
C ASP A 57 -14.28 14.58 0.39
N ALA A 58 -13.34 14.05 -0.40
CA ALA A 58 -13.66 13.09 -1.47
C ALA A 58 -14.25 11.78 -0.91
N LEU A 59 -13.72 11.26 0.18
CA LEU A 59 -14.26 10.05 0.83
C LEU A 59 -15.64 10.30 1.45
N CYS A 60 -15.89 11.48 2.04
CA CYS A 60 -17.22 11.86 2.50
C CYS A 60 -18.22 11.85 1.35
N TYR A 61 -17.87 12.49 0.22
CA TYR A 61 -18.70 12.48 -0.98
C TYR A 61 -18.95 11.06 -1.52
N MET A 62 -17.90 10.24 -1.63
CA MET A 62 -18.04 8.84 -2.07
C MET A 62 -18.96 8.04 -1.14
N ARG A 63 -18.81 8.23 0.17
CA ARG A 63 -19.68 7.54 1.15
C ARG A 63 -21.14 7.94 1.02
N GLU A 64 -21.43 9.20 0.71
CA GLU A 64 -22.80 9.69 0.47
C GLU A 64 -23.40 9.10 -0.81
N GLU A 65 -22.60 8.99 -1.88
CA GLU A 65 -23.09 8.54 -3.20
C GLU A 65 -23.17 7.01 -3.32
N ILE A 66 -22.20 6.28 -2.80
CA ILE A 66 -22.03 4.83 -3.04
C ILE A 66 -21.65 4.01 -1.79
N GLY A 67 -21.67 4.61 -0.60
CA GLY A 67 -21.19 3.95 0.64
C GLY A 67 -22.04 2.75 1.08
N GLU A 68 -23.26 2.61 0.58
CA GLU A 68 -24.10 1.40 0.77
C GLU A 68 -23.64 0.22 -0.11
N GLU A 69 -22.96 0.51 -1.22
CA GLU A 69 -22.51 -0.51 -2.19
C GLU A 69 -21.05 -0.91 -2.00
N VAL A 70 -20.20 0.04 -1.55
CA VAL A 70 -18.76 -0.16 -1.41
C VAL A 70 -18.21 0.44 -0.12
N ASN A 71 -17.19 -0.19 0.42
CA ASN A 71 -16.49 0.34 1.59
C ASN A 71 -15.48 1.42 1.17
N CYS A 72 -15.63 2.63 1.74
CA CYS A 72 -14.73 3.75 1.48
C CYS A 72 -13.51 3.66 2.41
N THR A 73 -12.34 3.42 1.84
CA THR A 73 -11.09 3.19 2.59
C THR A 73 -10.04 4.22 2.23
N MET A 74 -9.40 4.82 3.25
CA MET A 74 -8.21 5.65 3.06
C MET A 74 -6.94 4.80 3.16
N ASN A 75 -6.09 4.83 2.13
CA ASN A 75 -4.79 4.16 2.18
C ASN A 75 -3.70 5.14 2.65
N PHE A 76 -3.05 4.82 3.77
CA PHE A 76 -1.90 5.53 4.29
C PHE A 76 -0.60 4.83 3.88
N THR A 77 0.36 5.61 3.41
CA THR A 77 1.71 5.09 3.17
C THR A 77 2.41 4.87 4.52
N ALA A 78 3.03 3.72 4.71
CA ALA A 78 3.70 3.36 5.96
C ALA A 78 4.98 4.21 6.21
N PRO A 79 5.46 4.26 7.46
CA PRO A 79 6.48 5.21 7.87
C PRO A 79 7.79 5.14 7.09
N PHE A 80 8.23 3.96 6.65
CA PHE A 80 9.50 3.81 5.94
C PHE A 80 9.51 4.56 4.59
N THR A 81 8.48 4.35 3.77
CA THR A 81 8.35 5.06 2.49
C THR A 81 8.18 6.56 2.69
N VAL A 82 7.38 7.00 3.66
CA VAL A 82 7.20 8.45 3.90
C VAL A 82 8.48 9.11 4.38
N ALA A 83 9.24 8.45 5.27
CA ALA A 83 10.54 8.93 5.72
C ALA A 83 11.51 9.13 4.55
N SER A 84 11.49 8.24 3.56
CA SER A 84 12.29 8.41 2.34
C SER A 84 11.92 9.66 1.53
N GLY A 85 10.64 10.08 1.56
CA GLY A 85 10.19 11.33 0.93
C GLY A 85 10.60 12.59 1.70
N ILE A 86 10.88 12.48 3.01
CA ILE A 86 11.28 13.62 3.85
C ILE A 86 12.73 14.06 3.61
N VAL A 87 13.62 13.13 3.28
CA VAL A 87 15.04 13.42 3.05
C VAL A 87 15.49 13.13 1.61
N GLY A 88 14.63 12.57 0.79
CA GLY A 88 14.97 12.00 -0.51
C GLY A 88 15.40 10.55 -0.40
N VAL A 89 14.92 9.71 -1.33
CA VAL A 89 15.10 8.25 -1.27
C VAL A 89 16.56 7.85 -1.18
N GLU A 90 17.42 8.41 -2.04
CA GLU A 90 18.86 8.08 -2.07
C GLU A 90 19.54 8.41 -0.72
N MET A 91 19.30 9.61 -0.21
CA MET A 91 19.85 10.04 1.08
C MET A 91 19.35 9.15 2.21
N PHE A 92 18.05 8.81 2.23
CA PHE A 92 17.48 7.93 3.24
C PHE A 92 18.15 6.56 3.26
N LEU A 93 18.36 5.95 2.08
CA LEU A 93 19.05 4.66 1.99
C LEU A 93 20.50 4.72 2.48
N ILE A 94 21.21 5.82 2.22
CA ILE A 94 22.56 6.05 2.77
C ILE A 94 22.51 6.17 4.30
N MET A 95 21.51 6.87 4.83
CA MET A 95 21.34 7.06 6.28
C MET A 95 21.08 5.75 7.03
N LEU A 96 20.38 4.78 6.42
CA LEU A 96 20.19 3.45 7.06
C LEU A 96 21.51 2.76 7.43
N VAL A 97 22.61 3.14 6.76
CA VAL A 97 23.93 2.55 6.97
C VAL A 97 24.84 3.48 7.78
N ARG A 98 24.82 4.78 7.47
CA ARG A 98 25.77 5.75 8.03
C ARG A 98 25.26 6.48 9.26
N GLU A 99 23.95 6.74 9.32
CA GLU A 99 23.29 7.55 10.35
C GLU A 99 21.97 6.89 10.81
N PRO A 100 22.00 5.60 11.23
CA PRO A 100 20.79 4.83 11.54
C PRO A 100 19.96 5.44 12.67
N GLU A 101 20.58 6.14 13.62
CA GLU A 101 19.87 6.81 14.70
C GLU A 101 19.08 8.03 14.22
N ILE A 102 19.61 8.77 13.25
CA ILE A 102 18.91 9.91 12.64
C ILE A 102 17.76 9.38 11.77
N ALA A 103 17.99 8.33 10.99
CA ALA A 103 16.95 7.67 10.22
C ALA A 103 15.78 7.20 11.12
N SER A 104 16.09 6.61 12.27
CA SER A 104 15.07 6.19 13.24
C SER A 104 14.28 7.38 13.81
N LYS A 105 14.93 8.49 14.15
CA LYS A 105 14.23 9.71 14.63
C LYS A 105 13.24 10.26 13.59
N ILE A 106 13.61 10.24 12.30
CA ILE A 106 12.72 10.64 11.23
C ILE A 106 11.53 9.68 11.14
N MET A 107 11.75 8.38 11.21
CA MET A 107 10.68 7.39 11.18
C MET A 107 9.78 7.46 12.42
N ASP A 108 10.31 7.73 13.60
CA ASP A 108 9.53 7.99 14.82
C ASP A 108 8.57 9.17 14.62
N PHE A 109 9.08 10.28 14.09
CA PHE A 109 8.26 11.44 13.76
C PHE A 109 7.17 11.08 12.74
N VAL A 110 7.53 10.37 11.67
CA VAL A 110 6.57 9.98 10.62
C VAL A 110 5.48 9.07 11.16
N LEU A 111 5.82 8.11 12.04
CA LEU A 111 4.84 7.24 12.68
C LEU A 111 3.79 8.04 13.45
N GLU A 112 4.21 9.01 14.26
CA GLU A 112 3.30 9.88 15.00
C GLU A 112 2.48 10.76 14.07
N ALA A 113 3.11 11.35 13.05
CA ALA A 113 2.44 12.21 12.07
C ALA A 113 1.36 11.45 11.28
N GLN A 114 1.69 10.26 10.79
CA GLN A 114 0.75 9.44 10.03
C GLN A 114 -0.43 8.98 10.89
N PHE A 115 -0.18 8.58 12.13
CA PHE A 115 -1.25 8.19 13.03
C PHE A 115 -2.15 9.37 13.39
N LYS A 116 -1.56 10.55 13.65
CA LYS A 116 -2.30 11.79 13.92
C LYS A 116 -3.27 12.14 12.77
N LEU A 117 -2.83 11.98 11.52
CA LEU A 117 -3.69 12.18 10.35
C LEU A 117 -4.72 11.06 10.19
N ALA A 118 -4.32 9.79 10.37
CA ALA A 118 -5.25 8.66 10.28
C ALA A 118 -6.42 8.76 11.28
N GLU A 119 -6.19 9.31 12.48
CA GLU A 119 -7.24 9.51 13.47
C GLU A 119 -8.43 10.35 12.96
N TYR A 120 -8.21 11.33 12.05
CA TYR A 120 -9.32 12.12 11.50
C TYR A 120 -10.26 11.23 10.69
N PHE A 121 -9.72 10.34 9.87
CA PHE A 121 -10.50 9.41 9.06
C PHE A 121 -11.18 8.34 9.92
N LEU A 122 -10.46 7.82 10.91
CA LEU A 122 -10.97 6.82 11.85
C LEU A 122 -12.11 7.34 12.70
N LYS A 123 -12.02 8.59 13.21
CA LYS A 123 -13.06 9.24 14.00
C LYS A 123 -14.35 9.43 13.22
N ASP A 124 -14.26 9.60 11.91
CA ASP A 124 -15.42 9.72 11.03
C ASP A 124 -15.91 8.36 10.49
N GLY A 125 -15.32 7.26 10.94
CA GLY A 125 -15.75 5.88 10.62
C GLY A 125 -15.21 5.31 9.32
N PHE A 126 -14.23 5.97 8.66
CA PHE A 126 -13.59 5.41 7.48
C PHE A 126 -12.65 4.26 7.82
N SER A 127 -12.59 3.27 6.94
CA SER A 127 -11.56 2.23 7.01
C SER A 127 -10.20 2.80 6.60
N VAL A 128 -9.13 2.22 7.15
CA VAL A 128 -7.74 2.57 6.82
C VAL A 128 -7.02 1.34 6.31
N GLY A 129 -6.36 1.47 5.17
CA GLY A 129 -5.39 0.52 4.63
C GLY A 129 -3.96 1.07 4.72
N THR A 130 -2.95 0.24 4.43
CA THR A 130 -1.57 0.72 4.37
C THR A 130 -0.78 0.12 3.21
N SER A 131 0.27 0.85 2.81
CA SER A 131 1.22 0.40 1.79
C SER A 131 2.62 0.90 2.13
N ASP A 132 3.67 0.12 1.80
CA ASP A 132 5.06 0.53 1.98
C ASP A 132 5.92 0.25 0.73
N PRO A 133 5.71 1.00 -0.37
CA PRO A 133 6.31 0.73 -1.68
C PRO A 133 7.84 0.62 -1.67
N ILE A 134 8.54 1.42 -0.87
CA ILE A 134 10.01 1.46 -0.81
C ILE A 134 10.59 0.35 0.08
N ALA A 135 9.78 -0.30 0.91
CA ALA A 135 10.23 -1.34 1.84
C ALA A 135 10.51 -2.70 1.17
N SER A 136 10.44 -2.79 -0.14
CA SER A 136 10.62 -4.04 -0.89
C SER A 136 12.08 -4.45 -1.09
N ASN A 137 12.30 -5.72 -1.40
CA ASN A 137 13.62 -6.25 -1.74
C ASN A 137 14.15 -5.77 -3.12
N SER A 138 13.35 -5.02 -3.87
CA SER A 138 13.83 -4.27 -5.04
C SER A 138 14.71 -3.09 -4.62
N VAL A 139 14.55 -2.58 -3.40
CA VAL A 139 15.20 -1.36 -2.88
C VAL A 139 16.12 -1.66 -1.70
N ILE A 140 15.64 -2.45 -0.72
CA ILE A 140 16.38 -2.76 0.50
C ILE A 140 16.56 -4.27 0.70
N SER A 141 17.59 -4.63 1.46
CA SER A 141 17.81 -6.02 1.85
C SER A 141 16.78 -6.50 2.88
N PRO A 142 16.53 -7.82 3.01
CA PRO A 142 15.68 -8.36 4.07
C PRO A 142 16.15 -7.98 5.48
N ARG A 143 17.45 -7.81 5.69
CA ARG A 143 18.01 -7.34 6.96
C ARG A 143 17.58 -5.91 7.27
N GLN A 144 17.66 -5.01 6.28
CA GLN A 144 17.22 -3.62 6.45
C GLN A 144 15.70 -3.53 6.64
N TYR A 145 14.92 -4.34 5.93
CA TYR A 145 13.47 -4.44 6.14
C TYR A 145 13.17 -4.77 7.61
N ARG A 146 13.74 -5.85 8.16
CA ARG A 146 13.52 -6.26 9.56
C ARG A 146 14.01 -5.23 10.57
N GLN A 147 15.03 -4.47 10.23
CA GLN A 147 15.61 -3.48 11.13
C GLN A 147 14.87 -2.15 11.11
N PHE A 148 14.43 -1.67 9.93
CA PHE A 148 13.97 -0.30 9.75
C PHE A 148 12.51 -0.18 9.29
N ALA A 149 11.97 -1.05 8.44
CA ALA A 149 10.59 -0.96 7.96
C ALA A 149 9.61 -1.71 8.87
N MET A 150 9.81 -3.00 9.05
CA MET A 150 8.91 -3.90 9.78
C MET A 150 8.52 -3.40 11.20
N PRO A 151 9.42 -2.85 12.05
CA PRO A 151 9.03 -2.37 13.38
C PRO A 151 8.01 -1.22 13.32
N TYR A 152 8.13 -0.34 12.34
CA TYR A 152 7.23 0.81 12.16
C TYR A 152 5.91 0.40 11.50
N GLU A 153 5.95 -0.54 10.57
CA GLU A 153 4.75 -1.17 10.00
C GLU A 153 3.91 -1.83 11.12
N ILE A 154 4.55 -2.63 11.99
CA ILE A 154 3.92 -3.24 13.17
C ILE A 154 3.33 -2.18 14.10
N ALA A 155 4.08 -1.13 14.42
CA ALA A 155 3.64 -0.08 15.33
C ALA A 155 2.42 0.66 14.76
N PHE A 156 2.44 1.00 13.47
CA PHE A 156 1.31 1.64 12.79
C PHE A 156 0.08 0.72 12.77
N ALA A 157 0.25 -0.53 12.32
CA ALA A 157 -0.83 -1.51 12.25
C ALA A 157 -1.47 -1.77 13.62
N LYS A 158 -0.67 -1.90 14.69
CA LYS A 158 -1.19 -2.08 16.06
C LYS A 158 -2.03 -0.90 16.53
N ARG A 159 -1.61 0.35 16.24
CA ARG A 159 -2.37 1.55 16.62
C ARG A 159 -3.71 1.60 15.88
N ILE A 160 -3.72 1.35 14.57
CA ILE A 160 -4.96 1.30 13.79
C ILE A 160 -5.87 0.18 14.29
N SER A 161 -5.34 -1.03 14.48
CA SER A 161 -6.12 -2.18 14.97
C SER A 161 -6.67 -1.95 16.37
N ALA A 162 -5.92 -1.30 17.27
CA ALA A 162 -6.40 -0.94 18.60
C ALA A 162 -7.58 0.05 18.56
N TYR A 163 -7.58 0.95 17.58
CA TYR A 163 -8.65 1.92 17.38
C TYR A 163 -9.90 1.30 16.73
N THR A 164 -9.72 0.49 15.70
CA THR A 164 -10.79 -0.06 14.87
C THR A 164 -11.36 -1.39 15.39
N GLY A 165 -10.60 -2.12 16.20
CA GLY A 165 -10.87 -3.52 16.55
C GLY A 165 -10.63 -4.51 15.40
N LYS A 166 -10.10 -4.05 14.26
CA LYS A 166 -9.88 -4.86 13.05
C LYS A 166 -8.41 -4.90 12.67
N PRO A 167 -7.90 -6.05 12.20
CA PRO A 167 -6.54 -6.15 11.69
C PRO A 167 -6.38 -5.39 10.38
N LEU A 168 -5.15 -5.01 10.05
CA LEU A 168 -4.80 -4.23 8.87
C LEU A 168 -4.18 -5.11 7.78
N GLY A 169 -4.47 -4.81 6.52
CA GLY A 169 -3.75 -5.34 5.36
C GLY A 169 -2.62 -4.41 4.92
N ILE A 170 -1.67 -4.92 4.14
CA ILE A 170 -0.56 -4.14 3.58
C ILE A 170 -0.37 -4.42 2.09
N HIS A 171 0.06 -3.38 1.35
CA HIS A 171 0.61 -3.52 0.00
C HIS A 171 2.09 -3.13 0.00
N ILE A 172 2.93 -3.96 -0.61
CA ILE A 172 4.35 -3.64 -0.86
C ILE A 172 4.64 -3.91 -2.33
N CYS A 173 5.09 -2.87 -3.06
CA CYS A 173 5.47 -2.96 -4.47
C CYS A 173 6.77 -3.77 -4.65
N GLY A 174 6.99 -4.26 -5.88
CA GLY A 174 8.23 -4.91 -6.29
C GLY A 174 8.48 -6.27 -5.65
N GLN A 175 9.73 -6.66 -5.59
CA GLN A 175 10.13 -7.98 -5.10
C GLN A 175 10.00 -8.08 -3.58
N THR A 176 9.13 -8.97 -3.10
CA THR A 176 8.93 -9.20 -1.66
C THR A 176 9.13 -10.66 -1.24
N ARG A 177 9.50 -11.53 -2.17
CA ARG A 177 9.68 -12.97 -1.93
C ARG A 177 10.47 -13.29 -0.66
N LYS A 178 11.57 -12.56 -0.41
CA LYS A 178 12.48 -12.83 0.71
C LYS A 178 11.98 -12.30 2.05
N ILE A 179 10.90 -11.52 2.05
CA ILE A 179 10.29 -10.96 3.26
C ILE A 179 8.84 -11.40 3.47
N LEU A 180 8.27 -12.28 2.62
CA LEU A 180 6.88 -12.75 2.76
C LEU A 180 6.57 -13.24 4.18
N LYS A 181 7.46 -14.06 4.76
CA LYS A 181 7.28 -14.56 6.14
C LYS A 181 7.38 -13.45 7.18
N ASP A 182 8.26 -12.48 6.95
CA ASP A 182 8.41 -11.32 7.85
C ASP A 182 7.14 -10.46 7.84
N VAL A 183 6.52 -10.25 6.66
CA VAL A 183 5.23 -9.54 6.51
C VAL A 183 4.12 -10.28 7.27
N ALA A 184 4.04 -11.59 7.16
CA ALA A 184 3.10 -12.40 7.92
C ALA A 184 3.39 -12.36 9.43
N ASP A 185 4.67 -12.35 9.85
CA ASP A 185 5.09 -12.21 11.26
C ASP A 185 4.78 -10.82 11.82
N ALA A 186 4.70 -9.79 10.97
CA ALA A 186 4.28 -8.44 11.36
C ALA A 186 2.81 -8.34 11.78
N GLY A 187 1.99 -9.38 11.49
CA GLY A 187 0.62 -9.48 11.95
C GLY A 187 -0.41 -8.83 11.03
N PHE A 188 -0.07 -8.59 9.77
CA PHE A 188 -1.02 -8.17 8.76
C PHE A 188 -1.95 -9.33 8.36
N VAL A 189 -3.24 -9.03 8.20
CA VAL A 189 -4.26 -10.04 7.85
C VAL A 189 -4.29 -10.33 6.35
N SER A 190 -3.90 -9.36 5.52
CA SER A 190 -3.88 -9.51 4.07
C SER A 190 -2.64 -8.87 3.46
N PHE A 191 -2.21 -9.43 2.35
CA PHE A 191 -1.07 -8.93 1.59
C PHE A 191 -1.42 -8.75 0.11
N SER A 192 -1.40 -7.50 -0.34
CA SER A 192 -1.45 -7.14 -1.76
C SER A 192 -0.02 -7.13 -2.32
N MET A 193 0.25 -8.04 -3.23
CA MET A 193 1.61 -8.25 -3.74
C MET A 193 1.75 -7.84 -5.20
N ASP A 194 2.93 -7.33 -5.52
CA ASP A 194 3.33 -6.95 -6.86
C ASP A 194 3.41 -8.18 -7.81
N ASN A 195 3.24 -7.95 -9.12
CA ASN A 195 3.35 -8.99 -10.15
C ASN A 195 4.75 -9.64 -10.25
N MET A 196 5.75 -9.05 -9.62
CA MET A 196 7.10 -9.62 -9.51
C MET A 196 7.18 -10.83 -8.55
N VAL A 197 6.14 -11.08 -7.77
CA VAL A 197 6.06 -12.23 -6.83
C VAL A 197 5.22 -13.33 -7.45
N ASP A 198 5.68 -14.58 -7.40
CA ASP A 198 4.87 -15.72 -7.85
C ASP A 198 3.80 -16.05 -6.82
N LEU A 199 2.52 -16.03 -7.24
CA LEU A 199 1.35 -16.29 -6.38
C LEU A 199 1.35 -17.71 -5.80
N ALA A 200 1.77 -18.70 -6.58
CA ALA A 200 1.80 -20.08 -6.09
C ALA A 200 2.85 -20.23 -4.97
N GLU A 201 4.02 -19.61 -5.14
CA GLU A 201 5.04 -19.58 -4.08
C GLU A 201 4.56 -18.80 -2.84
N ALA A 202 3.90 -17.65 -3.04
CA ALA A 202 3.34 -16.88 -1.93
C ALA A 202 2.29 -17.69 -1.15
N LYS A 203 1.40 -18.40 -1.85
CA LYS A 203 0.43 -19.31 -1.24
C LYS A 203 1.11 -20.40 -0.39
N GLU A 204 2.17 -21.03 -0.91
CA GLU A 204 2.92 -22.06 -0.15
C GLU A 204 3.60 -21.49 1.10
N LEU A 205 4.09 -20.25 1.04
CA LEU A 205 4.88 -19.66 2.12
C LEU A 205 4.04 -19.03 3.24
N VAL A 206 2.90 -18.42 2.89
CA VAL A 206 2.11 -17.58 3.79
C VAL A 206 0.59 -17.65 3.59
N GLY A 207 0.09 -18.46 2.65
CA GLY A 207 -1.33 -18.56 2.36
C GLY A 207 -2.19 -19.15 3.48
N ASP A 208 -1.57 -19.84 4.44
CA ASP A 208 -2.20 -20.33 5.68
C ASP A 208 -2.25 -19.27 6.80
N ARG A 209 -1.68 -18.09 6.56
CA ARG A 209 -1.53 -17.00 7.54
C ARG A 209 -2.10 -15.67 7.09
N MET A 210 -2.22 -15.46 5.80
CA MET A 210 -2.64 -14.19 5.21
C MET A 210 -3.60 -14.40 4.05
N TYR A 211 -4.61 -13.52 3.96
CA TYR A 211 -5.42 -13.37 2.76
C TYR A 211 -4.58 -12.76 1.64
N LEU A 212 -4.52 -13.40 0.49
CA LEU A 212 -3.66 -12.97 -0.62
C LEU A 212 -4.44 -12.16 -1.64
N LEU A 213 -3.85 -11.02 -2.07
CA LEU A 213 -4.40 -10.17 -3.13
C LEU A 213 -3.36 -10.03 -4.24
N GLY A 214 -3.74 -10.37 -5.45
CA GLY A 214 -2.79 -10.21 -6.56
C GLY A 214 -3.14 -11.00 -7.81
N ASN A 215 -2.26 -10.93 -8.83
CA ASN A 215 -1.25 -9.92 -9.00
C ASN A 215 -1.01 -9.71 -10.52
N VAL A 216 -2.13 -9.43 -11.24
CA VAL A 216 -2.05 -9.19 -12.69
C VAL A 216 -1.14 -8.00 -12.96
N ASP A 217 -0.20 -8.16 -13.90
CA ASP A 217 0.77 -7.12 -14.26
C ASP A 217 0.06 -5.86 -14.81
N PRO A 218 0.17 -4.71 -14.12
CA PRO A 218 -0.53 -3.49 -14.49
C PRO A 218 -0.03 -2.86 -15.79
N VAL A 219 1.25 -3.03 -16.13
CA VAL A 219 1.87 -2.45 -17.32
C VAL A 219 1.99 -3.49 -18.42
N GLY A 220 2.68 -4.59 -18.14
CA GLY A 220 2.98 -5.61 -19.16
C GLY A 220 1.74 -6.36 -19.63
N VAL A 221 0.66 -6.39 -18.85
CA VAL A 221 -0.60 -7.04 -19.21
C VAL A 221 -1.72 -6.02 -19.39
N MET A 222 -2.13 -5.32 -18.32
CA MET A 222 -3.32 -4.47 -18.36
C MET A 222 -3.21 -3.33 -19.36
N TYR A 223 -2.02 -2.74 -19.53
CA TYR A 223 -1.81 -1.62 -20.46
C TYR A 223 -1.41 -2.07 -21.87
N GLN A 224 -0.58 -3.12 -21.99
CA GLN A 224 0.08 -3.43 -23.26
C GLN A 224 -0.55 -4.59 -24.03
N LYS A 225 -1.41 -5.40 -23.41
CA LYS A 225 -1.95 -6.62 -24.01
C LYS A 225 -3.37 -6.44 -24.55
N THR A 226 -3.86 -7.48 -25.25
CA THR A 226 -5.25 -7.54 -25.74
C THR A 226 -6.19 -7.98 -24.61
N PRO A 227 -7.53 -7.74 -24.73
CA PRO A 227 -8.52 -8.23 -23.77
C PRO A 227 -8.45 -9.75 -23.52
N GLU A 228 -8.16 -10.54 -24.56
CA GLU A 228 -8.03 -12.00 -24.46
C GLU A 228 -6.79 -12.39 -23.62
N GLU A 229 -5.66 -11.73 -23.83
CA GLU A 229 -4.44 -11.95 -23.04
C GLU A 229 -4.62 -11.49 -21.59
N VAL A 230 -5.37 -10.41 -21.35
CA VAL A 230 -5.75 -9.98 -19.99
C VAL A 230 -6.61 -11.05 -19.32
N SER A 231 -7.63 -11.57 -20.01
CA SER A 231 -8.48 -12.65 -19.50
C SER A 231 -7.66 -13.89 -19.13
N GLU A 232 -6.67 -14.25 -19.94
CA GLU A 232 -5.80 -15.39 -19.66
C GLU A 232 -4.91 -15.14 -18.43
N ALA A 233 -4.37 -13.92 -18.29
CA ALA A 233 -3.58 -13.56 -17.11
C ALA A 233 -4.40 -13.61 -15.81
N VAL A 234 -5.66 -13.16 -15.84
CA VAL A 234 -6.60 -13.26 -14.70
C VAL A 234 -6.83 -14.71 -14.31
N LYS A 235 -7.11 -15.60 -15.29
CA LYS A 235 -7.27 -17.05 -15.04
C LYS A 235 -6.01 -17.67 -14.46
N ASN A 236 -4.84 -17.27 -14.95
CA ASN A 236 -3.55 -17.76 -14.42
C ASN A 236 -3.36 -17.37 -12.96
N CYS A 237 -3.66 -16.13 -12.56
CA CYS A 237 -3.63 -15.70 -11.17
C CYS A 237 -4.62 -16.53 -10.32
N TYR A 238 -5.84 -16.70 -10.81
CA TYR A 238 -6.84 -17.54 -10.17
C TYR A 238 -6.33 -18.96 -9.93
N HIS A 239 -5.87 -19.65 -10.96
CA HIS A 239 -5.40 -21.05 -10.84
C HIS A 239 -4.21 -21.23 -9.90
N LYS A 240 -3.39 -20.18 -9.70
CA LYS A 240 -2.25 -20.23 -8.78
C LYS A 240 -2.65 -20.15 -7.30
N ALA A 241 -3.75 -19.48 -6.97
CA ALA A 241 -4.00 -19.08 -5.59
C ALA A 241 -5.46 -19.20 -5.09
N TRP A 242 -6.42 -19.61 -5.92
CA TRP A 242 -7.84 -19.70 -5.54
C TRP A 242 -8.10 -20.55 -4.30
N ASP A 243 -7.31 -21.61 -4.10
CA ASP A 243 -7.36 -22.54 -2.98
C ASP A 243 -6.46 -22.14 -1.81
N SER A 244 -6.11 -20.86 -1.69
CA SER A 244 -5.33 -20.34 -0.57
C SER A 244 -6.11 -20.49 0.74
N PRO A 245 -5.52 -21.11 1.79
CA PRO A 245 -6.26 -21.45 3.02
C PRO A 245 -6.91 -20.26 3.74
N MET A 246 -6.28 -19.07 3.69
CA MET A 246 -6.84 -17.84 4.26
C MET A 246 -7.65 -17.03 3.23
N GLY A 247 -7.79 -17.57 2.01
CA GLY A 247 -8.50 -16.92 0.91
C GLY A 247 -7.61 -16.13 -0.05
N PHE A 248 -8.21 -15.78 -1.19
CA PHE A 248 -7.56 -15.09 -2.29
C PHE A 248 -8.54 -14.16 -3.01
N ALA A 249 -8.08 -12.98 -3.41
CA ALA A 249 -8.79 -12.16 -4.37
C ALA A 249 -7.89 -11.80 -5.54
N ILE A 250 -8.46 -11.86 -6.75
CA ILE A 250 -7.80 -11.37 -7.95
C ILE A 250 -7.67 -9.85 -7.83
N HIS A 251 -6.44 -9.37 -7.94
CA HIS A 251 -6.10 -7.96 -7.84
C HIS A 251 -5.02 -7.61 -8.86
N ASN A 252 -4.83 -6.33 -9.19
CA ASN A 252 -3.67 -5.90 -9.94
C ASN A 252 -2.43 -5.96 -9.05
N GLY A 253 -1.26 -6.21 -9.63
CA GLY A 253 0.01 -6.24 -8.89
C GLY A 253 0.39 -4.89 -8.28
N CYS A 254 -0.10 -3.79 -8.86
CA CYS A 254 0.08 -2.42 -8.39
C CYS A 254 -1.00 -1.52 -9.01
N ASP A 255 -0.93 -0.19 -8.79
CA ASP A 255 -1.81 0.79 -9.42
C ASP A 255 -1.76 0.69 -10.95
N LEU A 256 -2.92 0.85 -11.58
CA LEU A 256 -3.03 0.85 -13.04
C LEU A 256 -2.47 2.17 -13.60
N PRO A 257 -1.66 2.12 -14.69
CA PRO A 257 -1.25 3.32 -15.40
C PRO A 257 -2.45 4.09 -15.97
N ALA A 258 -2.33 5.40 -16.05
CA ALA A 258 -3.26 6.21 -16.80
C ALA A 258 -3.28 5.74 -18.27
N GLY A 259 -4.46 5.61 -18.85
CA GLY A 259 -4.61 5.21 -20.25
C GLY A 259 -4.67 3.69 -20.50
N VAL A 260 -4.80 2.86 -19.47
CA VAL A 260 -5.17 1.44 -19.67
C VAL A 260 -6.45 1.37 -20.49
N PRO A 261 -6.50 0.58 -21.59
CA PRO A 261 -7.67 0.46 -22.43
C PRO A 261 -8.90 0.01 -21.64
N LYS A 262 -10.04 0.67 -21.86
CA LYS A 262 -11.29 0.33 -21.16
C LYS A 262 -11.70 -1.12 -21.39
N GLU A 263 -11.51 -1.63 -22.60
CA GLU A 263 -11.77 -3.02 -22.98
C GLU A 263 -10.93 -4.01 -22.16
N ASN A 264 -9.71 -3.68 -21.79
CA ASN A 264 -8.86 -4.49 -20.91
C ASN A 264 -9.40 -4.50 -19.46
N ILE A 265 -9.88 -3.36 -18.98
CA ILE A 265 -10.52 -3.27 -17.65
C ILE A 265 -11.80 -4.12 -17.62
N LEU A 266 -12.62 -4.05 -18.68
CA LEU A 266 -13.85 -4.86 -18.78
C LEU A 266 -13.52 -6.35 -18.84
N ALA A 267 -12.57 -6.76 -19.68
CA ALA A 267 -12.14 -8.15 -19.79
C ALA A 267 -11.60 -8.70 -18.44
N TYR A 268 -10.81 -7.90 -17.73
CA TYR A 268 -10.34 -8.22 -16.37
C TYR A 268 -11.52 -8.46 -15.43
N MET A 269 -12.46 -7.50 -15.33
CA MET A 269 -13.60 -7.56 -14.40
C MET A 269 -14.54 -8.72 -14.72
N GLU A 270 -14.86 -8.95 -16.00
CA GLU A 270 -15.72 -10.06 -16.44
C GLU A 270 -15.09 -11.41 -16.12
N THR A 271 -13.80 -11.57 -16.43
CA THR A 271 -13.08 -12.81 -16.15
C THR A 271 -12.95 -13.07 -14.66
N ALA A 272 -12.65 -12.04 -13.84
CA ALA A 272 -12.60 -12.16 -12.40
C ALA A 272 -13.94 -12.62 -11.79
N LYS A 273 -15.07 -12.07 -12.29
CA LYS A 273 -16.42 -12.52 -11.88
C LYS A 273 -16.69 -13.97 -12.23
N ILE A 274 -16.28 -14.43 -13.42
CA ILE A 274 -16.42 -15.84 -13.83
C ILE A 274 -15.63 -16.73 -12.88
N CYS A 275 -14.35 -16.42 -12.62
CA CYS A 275 -13.50 -17.16 -11.69
C CYS A 275 -14.09 -17.22 -10.28
N ALA A 276 -14.58 -16.09 -9.75
CA ALA A 276 -15.22 -16.04 -8.43
C ALA A 276 -16.49 -16.89 -8.37
N THR A 277 -17.29 -16.93 -9.46
CA THR A 277 -18.50 -17.78 -9.54
C THR A 277 -18.16 -19.24 -9.57
N ASP A 278 -17.09 -19.65 -10.24
CA ASP A 278 -16.62 -21.02 -10.29
C ASP A 278 -16.07 -21.48 -8.92
N MET A 279 -15.37 -20.60 -8.21
CA MET A 279 -14.92 -20.84 -6.83
C MET A 279 -16.13 -21.06 -5.88
N ALA A 280 -17.13 -20.20 -5.94
CA ALA A 280 -18.34 -20.32 -5.11
C ALA A 280 -19.13 -21.62 -5.37
N LYS A 281 -19.05 -22.18 -6.59
CA LYS A 281 -19.65 -23.49 -6.90
C LYS A 281 -18.81 -24.67 -6.41
N ALA A 282 -17.50 -24.54 -6.43
CA ALA A 282 -16.56 -25.59 -6.03
C ALA A 282 -16.50 -25.74 -4.50
N GLU A 283 -16.58 -24.64 -3.76
CA GLU A 283 -16.50 -24.60 -2.30
C GLU A 283 -17.54 -23.63 -1.71
N PRO A 284 -18.81 -24.00 -1.64
CA PRO A 284 -19.89 -23.12 -1.15
C PRO A 284 -19.75 -22.71 0.32
N GLU A 285 -18.92 -23.39 1.11
CA GLU A 285 -18.67 -23.06 2.52
C GLU A 285 -17.58 -22.01 2.74
N HIS A 286 -16.86 -21.61 1.67
CA HIS A 286 -15.79 -20.60 1.70
C HIS A 286 -16.24 -19.23 1.18
N ILE A 287 -17.54 -18.95 1.14
CA ILE A 287 -18.05 -17.61 0.85
C ILE A 287 -17.84 -16.77 2.10
N TRP A 288 -16.86 -15.88 2.06
CA TRP A 288 -16.53 -14.97 3.14
C TRP A 288 -17.60 -13.86 3.23
N ASP A 289 -18.32 -13.79 4.33
CA ASP A 289 -19.14 -12.64 4.71
C ASP A 289 -18.20 -11.48 5.14
N TYR A 290 -18.05 -10.47 4.29
CA TYR A 290 -17.32 -9.24 4.58
C TYR A 290 -18.24 -8.14 5.12
#